data_a6f73d66a652400467ab2560b262d3a4
#
_entry.id   a6f73d66a652400467ab2560b262d3a4
#
_cell.length_a   1.000
_cell.length_b   1.000
_cell.length_c   1.000
_cell.angle_alpha   90.00
_cell.angle_beta   90.00
_cell.angle_gamma   90.00
#
_symmetry.space_group_name_H-M   'P 1'
#
loop_
_entity.id
_entity.type
_entity.pdbx_description
1 polymer ?
#
loop_
_entity_poly.entity_id
_entity_poly.type
_entity_poly.pdbx_seq_one_letter_code
_entity_poly.pdbx_strand_id
1 'polypeptide(L)'
;MTTVKNTEVLYQNYNSVAPLGLICMNGTQELGAKINSYLERWADRNGMPHDDYMIECQCPRFQSGDAKGLIRSTVRGKDLFILVDVGNYSCKYQLFDQENCMSPDDHYMDLMRIIQAASGKPHRINVIMPLLYGGRQHRRSYRESLDCAVALQELQRMGVSNVVTVDAHDPRVCNAVPLMGFDNVMPSYQVLKAMFADFPDLVVDKDHFMVVSPDEGALQRNMFYASVMGVDMGMFYKRRDYSVIVDGRNPIVAHEYLGTSVEGKDVFVADDIISSGESMLDIAKELKARKAKRMF
;
A
#
# COMPACT_ATOMS: atom_id res chain seq x y z
N MET A 1 10.25 13.31 -32.63
CA MET A 1 9.46 14.06 -31.63
C MET A 1 7.99 13.98 -32.02
N THR A 2 7.28 12.97 -31.59
CA THR A 2 5.84 12.82 -31.85
C THR A 2 5.13 13.17 -30.55
N THR A 3 4.62 14.36 -30.50
CA THR A 3 3.97 14.99 -29.35
C THR A 3 2.73 14.19 -28.95
N VAL A 4 2.65 13.85 -27.69
CA VAL A 4 1.54 13.19 -27.00
C VAL A 4 0.27 14.04 -27.17
N LYS A 5 -0.48 13.82 -28.26
CA LYS A 5 -1.84 14.35 -28.46
C LYS A 5 -2.94 13.34 -28.06
N ASN A 6 -2.56 12.14 -27.61
CA ASN A 6 -3.53 11.08 -27.35
C ASN A 6 -4.09 11.06 -25.91
N THR A 7 -3.61 11.90 -24.99
CA THR A 7 -4.12 11.92 -23.63
C THR A 7 -5.45 12.67 -23.50
N GLU A 8 -5.70 13.68 -24.32
CA GLU A 8 -6.95 14.45 -24.28
C GLU A 8 -8.17 13.65 -24.79
N VAL A 9 -7.96 12.72 -25.71
CA VAL A 9 -9.07 11.93 -26.32
C VAL A 9 -9.59 10.86 -25.36
N LEU A 10 -8.75 10.36 -24.45
CA LEU A 10 -9.14 9.33 -23.49
C LEU A 10 -10.09 9.87 -22.40
N TYR A 11 -10.03 11.16 -22.08
CA TYR A 11 -10.84 11.75 -21.00
C TYR A 11 -12.20 12.30 -21.49
N GLN A 12 -12.39 12.54 -22.76
CA GLN A 12 -13.65 13.10 -23.31
C GLN A 12 -14.84 12.12 -23.32
N ASN A 13 -14.62 10.82 -23.05
CA ASN A 13 -15.67 9.79 -23.07
C ASN A 13 -15.90 9.10 -21.71
N TYR A 14 -15.30 9.57 -20.61
CA TYR A 14 -15.56 9.02 -19.29
C TYR A 14 -16.80 9.66 -18.66
N ASN A 15 -17.94 9.03 -18.83
CA ASN A 15 -19.09 9.28 -17.98
C ASN A 15 -18.78 8.68 -16.61
N SER A 16 -18.72 9.50 -15.57
CA SER A 16 -18.66 8.99 -14.20
C SER A 16 -19.89 8.12 -13.92
N VAL A 17 -19.67 7.01 -13.20
CA VAL A 17 -20.76 6.07 -12.85
C VAL A 17 -21.82 6.77 -11.99
N ALA A 18 -21.38 7.65 -11.10
CA ALA A 18 -22.17 8.49 -10.21
C ALA A 18 -21.33 9.68 -9.70
N PRO A 19 -21.93 10.68 -9.06
CA PRO A 19 -21.16 11.75 -8.41
C PRO A 19 -20.21 11.18 -7.36
N LEU A 20 -18.95 11.63 -7.38
CA LEU A 20 -17.93 11.14 -6.45
C LEU A 20 -18.21 11.60 -5.01
N GLY A 21 -17.79 10.79 -4.06
CA GLY A 21 -17.69 11.14 -2.65
C GLY A 21 -16.46 10.47 -2.04
N LEU A 22 -15.68 11.21 -1.26
CA LEU A 22 -14.46 10.75 -0.62
C LEU A 22 -14.58 10.88 0.90
N ILE A 23 -14.57 9.76 1.60
CA ILE A 23 -14.44 9.69 3.06
C ILE A 23 -12.98 9.43 3.38
N CYS A 24 -12.37 10.29 4.19
CA CYS A 24 -11.02 10.10 4.73
C CYS A 24 -11.12 9.73 6.20
N MET A 25 -10.77 8.50 6.52
CA MET A 25 -10.77 8.01 7.89
C MET A 25 -9.63 8.63 8.71
N ASN A 26 -9.66 8.44 10.01
CA ASN A 26 -8.65 8.99 10.90
C ASN A 26 -7.23 8.64 10.45
N GLY A 27 -6.35 9.64 10.40
CA GLY A 27 -4.96 9.51 9.94
C GLY A 27 -4.77 9.65 8.42
N THR A 28 -5.83 9.78 7.62
CA THR A 28 -5.72 9.89 6.15
C THR A 28 -6.09 11.27 5.60
N GLN A 29 -6.37 12.26 6.46
CA GLN A 29 -6.89 13.56 6.06
C GLN A 29 -5.95 14.32 5.12
N GLU A 30 -4.63 14.27 5.37
CA GLU A 30 -3.65 14.95 4.53
C GLU A 30 -3.59 14.34 3.11
N LEU A 31 -3.54 13.01 3.03
CA LEU A 31 -3.56 12.30 1.74
C LEU A 31 -4.89 12.55 1.01
N GLY A 32 -6.00 12.51 1.74
CA GLY A 32 -7.32 12.79 1.21
C GLY A 32 -7.46 14.21 0.65
N ALA A 33 -6.94 15.21 1.34
CA ALA A 33 -6.93 16.60 0.86
C ALA A 33 -6.10 16.73 -0.44
N LYS A 34 -4.96 16.04 -0.55
CA LYS A 34 -4.19 15.99 -1.79
C LYS A 34 -4.98 15.33 -2.92
N ILE A 35 -5.64 14.20 -2.66
CA ILE A 35 -6.49 13.52 -3.64
C ILE A 35 -7.60 14.46 -4.11
N ASN A 36 -8.34 15.07 -3.17
CA ASN A 36 -9.41 16.01 -3.47
C ASN A 36 -8.93 17.14 -4.39
N SER A 37 -7.81 17.78 -4.05
CA SER A 37 -7.21 18.84 -4.86
C SER A 37 -6.79 18.39 -6.28
N TYR A 38 -6.41 17.13 -6.47
CA TYR A 38 -6.17 16.56 -7.79
C TYR A 38 -7.46 16.35 -8.57
N LEU A 39 -8.51 15.85 -7.94
CA LEU A 39 -9.82 15.63 -8.55
C LEU A 39 -10.46 16.95 -8.99
N GLU A 40 -10.43 17.99 -8.15
CA GLU A 40 -10.92 19.35 -8.46
C GLU A 40 -10.19 19.91 -9.68
N ARG A 41 -8.85 19.87 -9.70
CA ARG A 41 -8.06 20.34 -10.83
C ARG A 41 -8.35 19.58 -12.13
N TRP A 42 -8.66 18.29 -12.06
CA TRP A 42 -9.03 17.52 -13.24
C TRP A 42 -10.44 17.87 -13.72
N ALA A 43 -11.36 18.07 -12.82
CA ALA A 43 -12.71 18.54 -13.16
C ALA A 43 -12.65 19.93 -13.83
N ASP A 44 -11.92 20.88 -13.26
CA ASP A 44 -11.72 22.23 -13.82
C ASP A 44 -11.13 22.18 -15.23
N ARG A 45 -10.06 21.40 -15.44
CA ARG A 45 -9.41 21.25 -16.74
C ARG A 45 -10.35 20.70 -17.83
N ASN A 46 -11.32 19.90 -17.43
CA ASN A 46 -12.30 19.30 -18.32
C ASN A 46 -13.63 20.06 -18.37
N GLY A 47 -13.74 21.21 -17.70
CA GLY A 47 -14.96 22.01 -17.65
C GLY A 47 -16.14 21.30 -16.99
N MET A 48 -15.85 20.34 -16.09
CA MET A 48 -16.87 19.57 -15.39
C MET A 48 -17.26 20.30 -14.10
N PRO A 49 -18.55 20.50 -13.86
CA PRO A 49 -18.99 21.06 -12.58
C PRO A 49 -18.70 20.07 -11.46
N HIS A 50 -18.17 20.58 -10.38
CA HIS A 50 -17.92 19.77 -9.18
C HIS A 50 -18.14 20.60 -7.92
N ASP A 51 -18.50 19.91 -6.86
CA ASP A 51 -18.45 20.39 -5.47
C ASP A 51 -17.23 19.76 -4.78
N ASP A 52 -17.00 20.12 -3.53
CA ASP A 52 -16.04 19.40 -2.68
C ASP A 52 -16.45 17.93 -2.58
N TYR A 53 -15.52 17.04 -2.90
CA TYR A 53 -15.75 15.60 -2.85
C TYR A 53 -15.66 15.04 -1.41
N MET A 54 -15.14 15.82 -0.46
CA MET A 54 -14.88 15.38 0.89
C MET A 54 -16.19 15.18 1.69
N ILE A 55 -16.27 14.06 2.39
CA ILE A 55 -17.38 13.70 3.27
C ILE A 55 -16.83 13.41 4.66
N GLU A 56 -17.26 14.21 5.63
CA GLU A 56 -16.81 14.05 7.01
C GLU A 56 -17.37 12.77 7.64
N CYS A 57 -16.49 12.01 8.29
CA CYS A 57 -16.85 10.86 9.11
C CYS A 57 -16.15 10.90 10.47
N GLN A 58 -16.67 10.15 11.41
CA GLN A 58 -16.10 10.00 12.75
C GLN A 58 -16.42 8.61 13.31
N CYS A 59 -15.50 8.08 14.11
CA CYS A 59 -15.71 6.85 14.89
C CYS A 59 -15.46 7.13 16.38
N PRO A 60 -16.38 7.84 17.07
CA PRO A 60 -16.21 8.12 18.50
C PRO A 60 -16.23 6.83 19.32
N ARG A 61 -15.31 6.76 20.28
CA ARG A 61 -15.20 5.66 21.24
C ARG A 61 -16.11 5.91 22.44
N PHE A 62 -16.74 4.85 22.94
CA PHE A 62 -17.30 4.82 24.28
C PHE A 62 -16.19 4.53 25.30
N GLN A 63 -16.47 4.75 26.60
CA GLN A 63 -15.47 4.49 27.64
C GLN A 63 -15.04 3.02 27.71
N SER A 64 -15.90 2.09 27.29
CA SER A 64 -15.61 0.66 27.16
C SER A 64 -14.66 0.31 26.01
N GLY A 65 -14.33 1.27 25.12
CA GLY A 65 -13.44 1.08 23.97
C GLY A 65 -14.16 0.75 22.66
N ASP A 66 -15.42 0.30 22.70
CA ASP A 66 -16.23 0.15 21.49
C ASP A 66 -16.56 1.51 20.88
N ALA A 67 -16.93 1.50 19.59
CA ALA A 67 -17.19 2.71 18.84
C ALA A 67 -18.43 2.60 17.97
N LYS A 68 -18.86 3.75 17.43
CA LYS A 68 -19.87 3.81 16.37
C LYS A 68 -19.36 4.60 15.18
N GLY A 69 -19.75 4.21 13.97
CA GLY A 69 -19.51 4.98 12.75
C GLY A 69 -20.54 6.09 12.56
N LEU A 70 -20.09 7.28 12.24
CA LEU A 70 -20.91 8.45 11.92
C LEU A 70 -20.46 9.06 10.60
N ILE A 71 -21.43 9.38 9.72
CA ILE A 71 -21.19 10.13 8.49
C ILE A 71 -22.02 11.42 8.61
N ARG A 72 -21.37 12.57 8.38
CA ARG A 72 -21.97 13.90 8.63
C ARG A 72 -22.78 14.47 7.47
N SER A 73 -22.55 13.97 6.24
CA SER A 73 -23.25 14.43 5.04
C SER A 73 -23.87 13.27 4.27
N THR A 74 -24.71 13.59 3.29
CA THR A 74 -25.35 12.54 2.47
C THR A 74 -24.36 11.82 1.57
N VAL A 75 -24.44 10.50 1.56
CA VAL A 75 -23.73 9.61 0.63
C VAL A 75 -24.67 9.02 -0.43
N ARG A 76 -25.95 9.44 -0.43
CA ARG A 76 -26.99 8.87 -1.30
C ARG A 76 -26.64 9.06 -2.77
N GLY A 77 -26.62 7.94 -3.51
CA GLY A 77 -26.39 7.93 -4.95
C GLY A 77 -24.95 8.25 -5.37
N LYS A 78 -24.01 8.41 -4.42
CA LYS A 78 -22.61 8.69 -4.72
C LYS A 78 -21.84 7.42 -5.09
N ASP A 79 -20.86 7.57 -5.94
CA ASP A 79 -19.73 6.63 -6.08
C ASP A 79 -18.78 6.93 -4.92
N LEU A 80 -18.91 6.14 -3.84
CA LEU A 80 -18.27 6.43 -2.57
C LEU A 80 -16.92 5.72 -2.47
N PHE A 81 -15.87 6.51 -2.20
CA PHE A 81 -14.54 6.03 -1.88
C PHE A 81 -14.24 6.27 -0.40
N ILE A 82 -13.77 5.24 0.30
CA ILE A 82 -13.39 5.30 1.71
C ILE A 82 -11.89 5.04 1.80
N LEU A 83 -11.13 6.06 2.18
CA LEU A 83 -9.69 5.99 2.37
C LEU A 83 -9.36 5.66 3.82
N VAL A 84 -8.62 4.58 4.04
CA VAL A 84 -8.19 4.10 5.36
C VAL A 84 -6.70 3.72 5.33
N ASP A 85 -5.96 4.14 6.35
CA ASP A 85 -4.57 3.70 6.58
C ASP A 85 -4.52 2.82 7.83
N VAL A 86 -4.53 1.52 7.63
CA VAL A 86 -4.52 0.53 8.73
C VAL A 86 -3.17 0.44 9.44
N GLY A 87 -2.11 0.97 8.84
CA GLY A 87 -0.77 0.98 9.43
C GLY A 87 -0.47 2.20 10.30
N ASN A 88 -1.40 3.12 10.45
CA ASN A 88 -1.12 4.41 11.11
C ASN A 88 -1.23 4.33 12.63
N TYR A 89 -0.09 4.09 13.29
CA TYR A 89 0.02 4.07 14.75
C TYR A 89 0.02 5.46 15.42
N SER A 90 0.03 6.55 14.65
CA SER A 90 -0.06 7.90 15.21
C SER A 90 -1.46 8.27 15.67
N CYS A 91 -2.47 7.58 15.15
CA CYS A 91 -3.86 7.75 15.56
C CYS A 91 -4.08 7.17 16.96
N LYS A 92 -4.79 7.93 17.79
CA LYS A 92 -5.00 7.58 19.19
C LYS A 92 -6.45 7.72 19.60
N TYR A 93 -6.84 6.99 20.64
CA TYR A 93 -8.12 7.13 21.32
C TYR A 93 -7.98 6.99 22.84
N GLN A 94 -8.96 7.50 23.56
CA GLN A 94 -9.01 7.40 25.02
C GLN A 94 -9.82 6.18 25.44
N LEU A 95 -9.30 5.41 26.39
CA LEU A 95 -9.94 4.28 27.05
C LEU A 95 -9.65 4.36 28.54
N PHE A 96 -10.68 4.58 29.38
CA PHE A 96 -10.54 4.76 30.82
C PHE A 96 -9.41 5.75 31.21
N ASP A 97 -9.43 6.94 30.63
CA ASP A 97 -8.44 8.01 30.83
C ASP A 97 -7.00 7.66 30.40
N GLN A 98 -6.81 6.54 29.71
CA GLN A 98 -5.52 6.17 29.10
C GLN A 98 -5.56 6.40 27.60
N GLU A 99 -4.47 6.96 27.08
CA GLU A 99 -4.28 7.13 25.65
C GLU A 99 -3.71 5.85 25.04
N ASN A 100 -4.40 5.33 24.01
CA ASN A 100 -4.02 4.12 23.29
C ASN A 100 -3.81 4.43 21.81
N CYS A 101 -2.73 3.91 21.23
CA CYS A 101 -2.52 3.96 19.79
C CYS A 101 -3.47 2.99 19.10
N MET A 102 -4.01 3.39 17.95
CA MET A 102 -4.84 2.50 17.13
C MET A 102 -3.98 1.39 16.51
N SER A 103 -4.43 0.17 16.67
CA SER A 103 -3.89 -1.00 15.97
C SER A 103 -4.47 -1.09 14.55
N PRO A 104 -3.89 -1.95 13.67
CA PRO A 104 -4.52 -2.29 12.39
C PRO A 104 -5.97 -2.77 12.53
N ASP A 105 -6.26 -3.53 13.59
CA ASP A 105 -7.60 -4.05 13.89
C ASP A 105 -8.57 -2.93 14.27
N ASP A 106 -8.12 -1.91 15.01
CA ASP A 106 -8.93 -0.74 15.33
C ASP A 106 -9.32 0.03 14.07
N HIS A 107 -8.36 0.28 13.17
CA HIS A 107 -8.62 0.94 11.90
C HIS A 107 -9.55 0.13 11.00
N TYR A 108 -9.32 -1.19 10.91
CA TYR A 108 -10.17 -2.07 10.11
C TYR A 108 -11.59 -2.14 10.66
N MET A 109 -11.76 -2.25 11.98
CA MET A 109 -13.08 -2.24 12.60
C MET A 109 -13.81 -0.90 12.44
N ASP A 110 -13.08 0.22 12.46
CA ASP A 110 -13.67 1.54 12.17
C ASP A 110 -14.10 1.64 10.70
N LEU A 111 -13.34 1.09 9.76
CA LEU A 111 -13.75 0.97 8.36
C LEU A 111 -15.08 0.21 8.25
N MET A 112 -15.20 -0.93 8.92
CA MET A 112 -16.43 -1.74 8.95
C MET A 112 -17.64 -0.93 9.46
N ARG A 113 -17.44 -0.10 10.51
CA ARG A 113 -18.48 0.79 11.06
C ARG A 113 -18.91 1.87 10.07
N ILE A 114 -17.96 2.46 9.33
CA ILE A 114 -18.27 3.49 8.32
C ILE A 114 -19.01 2.87 7.13
N ILE A 115 -18.60 1.69 6.66
CA ILE A 115 -19.32 0.96 5.61
C ILE A 115 -20.76 0.67 6.05
N GLN A 116 -20.98 0.22 7.29
CA GLN A 116 -22.33 -0.01 7.85
C GLN A 116 -23.14 1.28 7.88
N ALA A 117 -22.55 2.41 8.32
CA ALA A 117 -23.24 3.69 8.37
C ALA A 117 -23.65 4.21 6.98
N ALA A 118 -22.88 3.88 5.94
CA ALA A 118 -23.16 4.21 4.54
C ALA A 118 -24.14 3.24 3.88
N SER A 119 -24.24 2.01 4.34
CA SER A 119 -24.90 0.88 3.67
C SER A 119 -26.29 1.19 3.11
N GLY A 120 -26.54 0.74 1.89
CA GLY A 120 -27.82 0.89 1.18
C GLY A 120 -28.12 2.29 0.65
N LYS A 121 -27.18 3.24 0.70
CA LYS A 121 -27.36 4.62 0.26
C LYS A 121 -26.47 5.02 -0.93
N PRO A 122 -25.16 4.71 -0.95
CA PRO A 122 -24.31 4.98 -2.10
C PRO A 122 -24.75 4.19 -3.34
N HIS A 123 -24.33 4.66 -4.51
CA HIS A 123 -24.46 3.88 -5.74
C HIS A 123 -23.53 2.64 -5.67
N ARG A 124 -22.30 2.84 -5.23
CA ARG A 124 -21.36 1.78 -4.88
C ARG A 124 -20.39 2.25 -3.78
N ILE A 125 -19.70 1.30 -3.15
CA ILE A 125 -18.66 1.56 -2.14
C ILE A 125 -17.36 0.99 -2.64
N ASN A 126 -16.32 1.81 -2.65
CA ASN A 126 -14.95 1.44 -2.93
C ASN A 126 -14.09 1.75 -1.71
N VAL A 127 -13.13 0.88 -1.40
CA VAL A 127 -12.19 1.08 -0.30
C VAL A 127 -10.79 1.31 -0.87
N ILE A 128 -10.15 2.40 -0.45
CA ILE A 128 -8.73 2.68 -0.73
C ILE A 128 -7.97 2.38 0.56
N MET A 129 -7.18 1.33 0.53
CA MET A 129 -6.41 0.82 1.66
C MET A 129 -4.95 0.64 1.22
N PRO A 130 -4.11 1.70 1.28
CA PRO A 130 -2.74 1.64 0.74
C PRO A 130 -1.93 0.49 1.31
N LEU A 131 -1.91 0.30 2.63
CA LEU A 131 -1.41 -0.93 3.25
C LEU A 131 -2.57 -1.91 3.41
N LEU A 132 -2.50 -3.05 2.71
CA LEU A 132 -3.56 -4.05 2.76
C LEU A 132 -3.62 -4.73 4.13
N TYR A 133 -4.78 -4.65 4.80
CA TYR A 133 -4.99 -5.29 6.10
C TYR A 133 -4.78 -6.81 6.02
N GLY A 134 -3.97 -7.33 6.95
CA GLY A 134 -3.62 -8.75 6.99
C GLY A 134 -2.79 -9.23 5.80
N GLY A 135 -2.22 -8.33 4.98
CA GLY A 135 -1.55 -8.66 3.71
C GLY A 135 -0.45 -9.72 3.83
N ARG A 136 0.29 -9.76 4.95
CA ARG A 136 1.30 -10.79 5.21
C ARG A 136 0.69 -12.16 5.55
N GLN A 137 -0.58 -12.21 5.94
CA GLN A 137 -1.33 -13.44 6.20
C GLN A 137 -2.21 -13.80 4.99
N HIS A 138 -1.60 -13.87 3.81
CA HIS A 138 -2.23 -14.17 2.51
C HIS A 138 -2.34 -15.67 2.20
N ARG A 139 -1.57 -16.49 2.91
CA ARG A 139 -1.57 -17.96 2.81
C ARG A 139 -1.38 -18.57 4.19
N ARG A 140 -1.77 -19.83 4.35
CA ARG A 140 -1.51 -20.61 5.55
C ARG A 140 -0.89 -21.95 5.19
N SER A 141 0.03 -22.42 6.01
CA SER A 141 0.70 -23.72 5.84
C SER A 141 0.24 -24.77 6.86
N TYR A 142 -0.24 -24.32 8.01
CA TYR A 142 -0.68 -25.15 9.11
C TYR A 142 -2.03 -24.66 9.68
N ARG A 143 -2.23 -24.78 10.99
CA ARG A 143 -3.40 -24.28 11.71
C ARG A 143 -3.26 -22.79 12.01
N GLU A 144 -3.28 -21.99 10.99
CA GLU A 144 -3.14 -20.53 11.03
C GLU A 144 -4.43 -19.87 10.56
N SER A 145 -4.66 -18.63 10.99
CA SER A 145 -5.70 -17.80 10.40
C SER A 145 -5.36 -17.44 8.95
N LEU A 146 -6.32 -16.97 8.20
CA LEU A 146 -6.14 -16.48 6.82
C LEU A 146 -6.77 -15.07 6.71
N ASP A 147 -6.21 -14.15 7.50
CA ASP A 147 -6.84 -12.86 7.81
C ASP A 147 -7.09 -12.02 6.58
N CYS A 148 -6.14 -11.96 5.65
CA CYS A 148 -6.29 -11.17 4.43
C CYS A 148 -7.50 -11.62 3.59
N ALA A 149 -7.62 -12.92 3.35
CA ALA A 149 -8.73 -13.46 2.56
C ALA A 149 -10.09 -13.28 3.26
N VAL A 150 -10.13 -13.51 4.58
CA VAL A 150 -11.35 -13.32 5.38
C VAL A 150 -11.76 -11.86 5.36
N ALA A 151 -10.85 -10.92 5.58
CA ALA A 151 -11.13 -9.49 5.56
C ALA A 151 -11.69 -9.04 4.19
N LEU A 152 -11.08 -9.46 3.10
CA LEU A 152 -11.57 -9.15 1.75
C LEU A 152 -12.99 -9.72 1.52
N GLN A 153 -13.25 -10.95 1.96
CA GLN A 153 -14.57 -11.56 1.86
C GLN A 153 -15.62 -10.85 2.74
N GLU A 154 -15.23 -10.36 3.89
CA GLU A 154 -16.13 -9.54 4.74
C GLU A 154 -16.49 -8.22 4.05
N LEU A 155 -15.50 -7.51 3.51
CA LEU A 155 -15.75 -6.29 2.72
C LEU A 155 -16.70 -6.57 1.55
N GLN A 156 -16.49 -7.65 0.81
CA GLN A 156 -17.38 -8.07 -0.29
C GLN A 156 -18.81 -8.33 0.21
N ARG A 157 -18.99 -9.06 1.32
CA ARG A 157 -20.32 -9.35 1.92
C ARG A 157 -21.02 -8.08 2.39
N MET A 158 -20.28 -7.05 2.78
CA MET A 158 -20.81 -5.76 3.17
C MET A 158 -21.16 -4.84 1.99
N GLY A 159 -20.96 -5.31 0.75
CA GLY A 159 -21.32 -4.59 -0.46
C GLY A 159 -20.22 -3.67 -1.00
N VAL A 160 -18.97 -3.87 -0.58
CA VAL A 160 -17.81 -3.22 -1.20
C VAL A 160 -17.65 -3.77 -2.61
N SER A 161 -17.59 -2.88 -3.60
CA SER A 161 -17.48 -3.22 -5.01
C SER A 161 -16.04 -3.33 -5.47
N ASN A 162 -15.14 -2.58 -4.84
CA ASN A 162 -13.72 -2.57 -5.22
C ASN A 162 -12.82 -2.23 -4.01
N VAL A 163 -11.66 -2.85 -3.96
CA VAL A 163 -10.55 -2.52 -3.03
C VAL A 163 -9.35 -2.07 -3.86
N VAL A 164 -8.85 -0.89 -3.56
CA VAL A 164 -7.62 -0.34 -4.14
C VAL A 164 -6.53 -0.40 -3.08
N THR A 165 -5.42 -1.04 -3.38
CA THR A 165 -4.25 -1.12 -2.48
C THR A 165 -2.97 -0.78 -3.23
N VAL A 166 -1.89 -0.51 -2.49
CA VAL A 166 -0.58 -0.17 -3.07
C VAL A 166 0.39 -1.29 -2.76
N ASP A 167 0.95 -1.91 -3.81
CA ASP A 167 1.99 -2.93 -3.72
C ASP A 167 1.68 -4.04 -2.71
N ALA A 168 0.57 -4.74 -2.93
CA ALA A 168 0.15 -5.85 -2.06
C ALA A 168 1.27 -6.89 -1.91
N HIS A 169 1.50 -7.35 -0.67
CA HIS A 169 2.53 -8.36 -0.34
C HIS A 169 2.45 -9.60 -1.25
N ASP A 170 1.25 -10.08 -1.51
CA ASP A 170 0.97 -11.07 -2.56
C ASP A 170 -0.32 -10.66 -3.31
N PRO A 171 -0.22 -10.18 -4.57
CA PRO A 171 -1.39 -9.74 -5.31
C PRO A 171 -2.40 -10.86 -5.61
N ARG A 172 -2.01 -12.14 -5.48
CA ARG A 172 -2.89 -13.29 -5.67
C ARG A 172 -4.00 -13.40 -4.62
N VAL A 173 -3.97 -12.58 -3.55
CA VAL A 173 -5.08 -12.50 -2.58
C VAL A 173 -6.41 -12.12 -3.24
N CYS A 174 -6.39 -11.47 -4.41
CA CYS A 174 -7.59 -11.17 -5.20
C CYS A 174 -8.38 -12.45 -5.57
N ASN A 175 -7.73 -13.61 -5.63
CA ASN A 175 -8.39 -14.89 -5.86
C ASN A 175 -9.38 -15.29 -4.76
N ALA A 176 -9.30 -14.70 -3.57
CA ALA A 176 -10.27 -14.92 -2.49
C ALA A 176 -11.63 -14.25 -2.75
N VAL A 177 -11.67 -13.26 -3.65
CA VAL A 177 -12.86 -12.44 -3.96
C VAL A 177 -13.04 -12.24 -5.46
N PRO A 178 -13.27 -13.31 -6.24
CA PRO A 178 -13.26 -13.26 -7.71
C PRO A 178 -14.38 -12.39 -8.31
N LEU A 179 -15.38 -12.00 -7.52
CA LEU A 179 -16.52 -11.17 -7.97
C LEU A 179 -16.42 -9.73 -7.46
N MET A 180 -15.37 -9.36 -6.73
CA MET A 180 -15.09 -8.01 -6.27
C MET A 180 -13.90 -7.43 -7.05
N GLY A 181 -13.95 -6.16 -7.41
CA GLY A 181 -12.78 -5.46 -7.97
C GLY A 181 -11.62 -5.42 -6.96
N PHE A 182 -10.41 -5.63 -7.46
CA PHE A 182 -9.20 -5.52 -6.67
C PHE A 182 -8.09 -4.87 -7.52
N ASP A 183 -7.77 -3.63 -7.20
CA ASP A 183 -6.76 -2.85 -7.89
C ASP A 183 -5.49 -2.77 -7.05
N ASN A 184 -4.45 -3.48 -7.49
CA ASN A 184 -3.12 -3.38 -6.90
C ASN A 184 -2.28 -2.35 -7.66
N VAL A 185 -2.14 -1.16 -7.10
CA VAL A 185 -1.41 -0.04 -7.71
C VAL A 185 0.07 -0.16 -7.39
N MET A 186 0.92 -0.22 -8.41
CA MET A 186 2.37 -0.25 -8.23
C MET A 186 2.95 1.16 -8.16
N PRO A 187 3.69 1.52 -7.10
CA PRO A 187 4.25 2.85 -6.91
C PRO A 187 5.56 3.10 -7.70
N SER A 188 5.99 2.14 -8.51
CA SER A 188 7.33 2.10 -9.13
C SER A 188 7.69 3.38 -9.86
N TYR A 189 6.78 3.95 -10.64
CA TYR A 189 7.02 5.21 -11.35
C TYR A 189 7.29 6.37 -10.37
N GLN A 190 6.51 6.47 -9.30
CA GLN A 190 6.67 7.55 -8.32
C GLN A 190 7.95 7.39 -7.50
N VAL A 191 8.31 6.16 -7.16
CA VAL A 191 9.56 5.83 -6.45
C VAL A 191 10.77 6.23 -7.31
N LEU A 192 10.82 5.79 -8.57
CA LEU A 192 11.94 6.14 -9.47
C LEU A 192 12.00 7.65 -9.73
N LYS A 193 10.84 8.29 -9.94
CA LYS A 193 10.78 9.73 -10.14
C LYS A 193 11.33 10.50 -8.93
N ALA A 194 10.96 10.11 -7.72
CA ALA A 194 11.46 10.72 -6.49
C ALA A 194 12.98 10.50 -6.36
N MET A 195 13.44 9.26 -6.54
CA MET A 195 14.86 8.92 -6.46
C MET A 195 15.72 9.75 -7.42
N PHE A 196 15.32 9.88 -8.69
CA PHE A 196 16.07 10.67 -9.66
C PHE A 196 15.97 12.19 -9.43
N ALA A 197 14.89 12.66 -8.80
CA ALA A 197 14.78 14.06 -8.42
C ALA A 197 15.69 14.42 -7.24
N ASP A 198 15.76 13.55 -6.25
CA ASP A 198 16.55 13.75 -5.04
C ASP A 198 18.05 13.48 -5.25
N PHE A 199 18.39 12.60 -6.21
CA PHE A 199 19.76 12.21 -6.51
C PHE A 199 20.09 12.36 -8.01
N PRO A 200 20.21 13.61 -8.50
CA PRO A 200 20.43 13.90 -9.93
C PRO A 200 21.81 13.46 -10.44
N ASP A 201 22.73 13.10 -9.55
CA ASP A 201 24.08 12.59 -9.85
C ASP A 201 24.13 11.08 -10.06
N LEU A 202 22.99 10.39 -9.98
CA LEU A 202 22.93 8.94 -10.24
C LEU A 202 23.23 8.63 -11.70
N VAL A 203 24.18 7.73 -11.91
CA VAL A 203 24.48 7.16 -13.22
C VAL A 203 23.90 5.76 -13.27
N VAL A 204 22.85 5.59 -14.09
CA VAL A 204 22.11 4.32 -14.19
C VAL A 204 22.58 3.55 -15.43
N ASP A 205 23.57 2.71 -15.21
CA ASP A 205 24.09 1.75 -16.18
C ASP A 205 24.61 0.51 -15.44
N LYS A 206 25.02 -0.52 -16.18
CA LYS A 206 25.46 -1.80 -15.61
C LYS A 206 26.76 -1.71 -14.80
N ASP A 207 27.58 -0.70 -15.03
CA ASP A 207 28.87 -0.53 -14.36
C ASP A 207 28.72 0.24 -13.04
N HIS A 208 27.73 1.15 -12.93
CA HIS A 208 27.61 2.08 -11.82
C HIS A 208 26.38 1.83 -10.94
N PHE A 209 25.39 1.09 -11.43
CA PHE A 209 24.12 0.89 -10.71
C PHE A 209 23.68 -0.58 -10.72
N MET A 210 23.03 -1.00 -9.64
CA MET A 210 22.53 -2.36 -9.51
C MET A 210 21.27 -2.39 -8.63
N VAL A 211 20.35 -3.31 -8.95
CA VAL A 211 19.22 -3.62 -8.09
C VAL A 211 19.55 -4.85 -7.25
N VAL A 212 19.19 -4.83 -5.97
CA VAL A 212 19.39 -6.00 -5.10
C VAL A 212 18.09 -6.34 -4.39
N SER A 213 17.62 -7.57 -4.56
CA SER A 213 16.46 -8.06 -3.82
C SER A 213 16.84 -8.38 -2.37
N PRO A 214 16.07 -7.90 -1.38
CA PRO A 214 16.35 -8.16 0.04
C PRO A 214 16.13 -9.63 0.42
N ASP A 215 15.26 -10.33 -0.28
CA ASP A 215 15.00 -11.76 -0.11
C ASP A 215 14.25 -12.33 -1.34
N GLU A 216 13.85 -13.59 -1.24
CA GLU A 216 13.11 -14.31 -2.30
C GLU A 216 11.71 -13.72 -2.53
N GLY A 217 11.05 -13.21 -1.48
CA GLY A 217 9.69 -12.65 -1.56
C GLY A 217 9.63 -11.39 -2.41
N ALA A 218 10.66 -10.53 -2.33
CA ALA A 218 10.75 -9.29 -3.07
C ALA A 218 11.34 -9.45 -4.50
N LEU A 219 11.68 -10.68 -4.91
CA LEU A 219 12.42 -10.94 -6.15
C LEU A 219 11.72 -10.38 -7.39
N GLN A 220 10.43 -10.64 -7.56
CA GLN A 220 9.68 -10.18 -8.74
C GLN A 220 9.61 -8.66 -8.83
N ARG A 221 9.45 -7.98 -7.69
CA ARG A 221 9.45 -6.51 -7.59
C ARG A 221 10.79 -5.95 -8.06
N ASN A 222 11.88 -6.50 -7.54
CA ASN A 222 13.23 -6.04 -7.88
C ASN A 222 13.61 -6.39 -9.32
N MET A 223 13.15 -7.52 -9.87
CA MET A 223 13.29 -7.84 -11.30
C MET A 223 12.63 -6.79 -12.19
N PHE A 224 11.45 -6.30 -11.81
CA PHE A 224 10.78 -5.23 -12.54
C PHE A 224 11.63 -3.95 -12.57
N TYR A 225 12.14 -3.51 -11.40
CA TYR A 225 13.01 -2.33 -11.32
C TYR A 225 14.29 -2.50 -12.15
N ALA A 226 14.98 -3.64 -12.02
CA ALA A 226 16.18 -3.93 -12.79
C ALA A 226 15.92 -3.90 -14.30
N SER A 227 14.80 -4.48 -14.74
CA SER A 227 14.39 -4.49 -16.14
C SER A 227 14.09 -3.11 -16.68
N VAL A 228 13.34 -2.28 -15.93
CA VAL A 228 13.00 -0.92 -16.33
C VAL A 228 14.23 -0.04 -16.42
N MET A 229 15.19 -0.20 -15.50
CA MET A 229 16.44 0.57 -15.49
C MET A 229 17.52 0.00 -16.39
N GLY A 230 17.35 -1.21 -16.92
CA GLY A 230 18.33 -1.86 -17.81
C GLY A 230 19.64 -2.25 -17.12
N VAL A 231 19.59 -2.56 -15.81
CA VAL A 231 20.75 -2.87 -14.97
C VAL A 231 20.73 -4.31 -14.46
N ASP A 232 21.87 -4.77 -13.93
CA ASP A 232 21.96 -6.10 -13.34
C ASP A 232 21.24 -6.18 -12.00
N MET A 233 20.87 -7.41 -11.60
CA MET A 233 20.23 -7.68 -10.33
C MET A 233 21.02 -8.73 -9.54
N GLY A 234 21.09 -8.51 -8.22
CA GLY A 234 21.48 -9.50 -7.22
C GLY A 234 20.36 -9.77 -6.22
N MET A 235 20.57 -10.73 -5.34
CA MET A 235 19.61 -11.01 -4.27
C MET A 235 20.32 -11.54 -3.03
N PHE A 236 19.70 -11.29 -1.87
CA PHE A 236 20.05 -11.98 -0.64
C PHE A 236 19.16 -13.19 -0.44
N TYR A 237 19.82 -14.30 -0.08
CA TYR A 237 19.15 -15.54 0.30
C TYR A 237 19.30 -15.76 1.79
N LYS A 238 18.18 -15.96 2.48
CA LYS A 238 18.15 -16.26 3.93
C LYS A 238 18.35 -17.76 4.14
N ARG A 239 19.58 -18.19 4.37
CA ARG A 239 19.85 -19.58 4.75
C ARG A 239 19.38 -19.80 6.18
N ARG A 240 18.43 -20.73 6.35
CA ARG A 240 17.89 -21.13 7.66
C ARG A 240 18.55 -22.43 8.12
N ASP A 241 18.78 -22.53 9.43
CA ASP A 241 19.16 -23.80 10.03
C ASP A 241 17.90 -24.62 10.33
N TYR A 242 17.66 -25.62 9.50
CA TYR A 242 16.53 -26.52 9.69
C TYR A 242 16.74 -27.58 10.78
N SER A 243 17.94 -27.67 11.34
CA SER A 243 18.25 -28.59 12.44
C SER A 243 17.80 -28.07 13.81
N VAL A 244 17.53 -26.78 13.93
CA VAL A 244 17.17 -26.10 15.18
C VAL A 244 15.86 -25.33 15.01
N ILE A 245 14.99 -25.40 16.02
CA ILE A 245 13.77 -24.58 16.10
C ILE A 245 13.89 -23.69 17.33
N VAL A 246 13.85 -22.37 17.16
CA VAL A 246 13.81 -21.36 18.21
C VAL A 246 12.51 -20.57 18.07
N ASP A 247 11.68 -20.54 19.12
CA ASP A 247 10.38 -19.85 19.12
C ASP A 247 9.48 -20.22 17.92
N GLY A 248 9.48 -21.51 17.57
CA GLY A 248 8.66 -22.04 16.46
C GLY A 248 9.17 -21.70 15.06
N ARG A 249 10.40 -21.18 14.94
CA ARG A 249 11.02 -20.80 13.66
C ARG A 249 12.43 -21.38 13.54
N ASN A 250 12.84 -21.68 12.32
CA ASN A 250 14.23 -22.00 12.04
C ASN A 250 15.06 -20.72 12.00
N PRO A 251 16.11 -20.58 12.82
CA PRO A 251 16.94 -19.36 12.87
C PRO A 251 17.65 -19.12 11.53
N ILE A 252 17.80 -17.85 11.16
CA ILE A 252 18.60 -17.45 10.00
C ILE A 252 20.06 -17.54 10.40
N VAL A 253 20.83 -18.37 9.71
CA VAL A 253 22.27 -18.60 9.99
C VAL A 253 23.15 -17.71 9.15
N ALA A 254 22.72 -17.29 7.96
CA ALA A 254 23.47 -16.40 7.08
C ALA A 254 22.56 -15.72 6.06
N HIS A 255 22.94 -14.50 5.69
CA HIS A 255 22.47 -13.83 4.50
C HIS A 255 23.51 -14.06 3.41
N GLU A 256 23.24 -14.97 2.49
CA GLU A 256 24.13 -15.24 1.35
C GLU A 256 23.73 -14.33 0.19
N TYR A 257 24.72 -13.65 -0.39
CA TYR A 257 24.50 -12.81 -1.56
C TYR A 257 24.72 -13.61 -2.85
N LEU A 258 23.78 -13.53 -3.75
CA LEU A 258 23.83 -14.14 -5.08
C LEU A 258 23.74 -13.03 -6.13
N GLY A 259 24.75 -12.92 -6.96
CA GLY A 259 24.80 -11.90 -8.03
C GLY A 259 26.24 -11.47 -8.37
N THR A 260 26.34 -10.51 -9.28
CA THR A 260 27.62 -9.88 -9.63
C THR A 260 28.09 -8.94 -8.52
N SER A 261 29.34 -8.47 -8.55
CA SER A 261 29.89 -7.58 -7.54
C SER A 261 29.11 -6.26 -7.45
N VAL A 262 28.84 -5.82 -6.22
CA VAL A 262 28.27 -4.51 -5.90
C VAL A 262 29.34 -3.45 -5.61
N GLU A 263 30.63 -3.83 -5.65
CA GLU A 263 31.75 -2.94 -5.32
C GLU A 263 31.75 -1.70 -6.21
N GLY A 264 31.72 -0.53 -5.57
CA GLY A 264 31.72 0.78 -6.24
C GLY A 264 30.40 1.19 -6.89
N LYS A 265 29.37 0.33 -6.88
CA LYS A 265 28.07 0.63 -7.49
C LYS A 265 27.11 1.29 -6.48
N ASP A 266 26.24 2.12 -7.02
CA ASP A 266 25.01 2.57 -6.35
C ASP A 266 24.01 1.39 -6.38
N VAL A 267 23.38 1.08 -5.24
CA VAL A 267 22.50 -0.09 -5.07
C VAL A 267 21.11 0.35 -4.68
N PHE A 268 20.10 -0.12 -5.42
CA PHE A 268 18.69 0.08 -5.10
C PHE A 268 18.09 -1.22 -4.54
N VAL A 269 17.38 -1.10 -3.41
CA VAL A 269 16.72 -2.22 -2.73
C VAL A 269 15.26 -1.86 -2.52
N ALA A 270 14.33 -2.65 -3.06
CA ALA A 270 12.90 -2.43 -2.88
C ALA A 270 12.22 -3.58 -2.15
N ASP A 271 11.37 -3.22 -1.20
CA ASP A 271 10.45 -4.14 -0.52
C ASP A 271 9.05 -3.53 -0.41
N ASP A 272 8.03 -4.34 -0.14
CA ASP A 272 6.64 -3.86 0.01
C ASP A 272 6.37 -3.28 1.40
N ILE A 273 7.02 -3.83 2.44
CA ILE A 273 6.78 -3.41 3.82
C ILE A 273 8.11 -3.31 4.58
N ILE A 274 8.41 -2.14 5.09
CA ILE A 274 9.46 -1.92 6.08
C ILE A 274 8.79 -1.82 7.46
N SER A 275 8.90 -2.87 8.28
CA SER A 275 8.30 -2.93 9.62
C SER A 275 9.28 -2.37 10.68
N SER A 276 10.13 -3.21 11.28
CA SER A 276 11.16 -2.76 12.23
C SER A 276 12.38 -2.12 11.56
N GLY A 277 12.58 -2.38 10.28
CA GLY A 277 13.77 -1.96 9.54
C GLY A 277 15.00 -2.85 9.75
N GLU A 278 14.98 -3.82 10.66
CA GLU A 278 16.12 -4.68 10.95
C GLU A 278 16.68 -5.39 9.71
N SER A 279 15.79 -5.98 8.91
CA SER A 279 16.21 -6.67 7.66
C SER A 279 16.92 -5.72 6.71
N MET A 280 16.42 -4.48 6.56
CA MET A 280 17.06 -3.47 5.72
C MET A 280 18.40 -3.01 6.27
N LEU A 281 18.52 -2.86 7.60
CA LEU A 281 19.79 -2.52 8.25
C LEU A 281 20.83 -3.63 8.07
N ASP A 282 20.44 -4.89 8.15
CA ASP A 282 21.36 -6.01 7.96
C ASP A 282 21.82 -6.11 6.49
N ILE A 283 20.92 -5.93 5.54
CA ILE A 283 21.26 -5.84 4.12
C ILE A 283 22.20 -4.66 3.86
N ALA A 284 21.95 -3.51 4.48
CA ALA A 284 22.81 -2.34 4.34
C ALA A 284 24.22 -2.60 4.88
N LYS A 285 24.37 -3.29 6.02
CA LYS A 285 25.68 -3.71 6.57
C LYS A 285 26.42 -4.64 5.60
N GLU A 286 25.72 -5.64 5.05
CA GLU A 286 26.28 -6.60 4.10
C GLU A 286 26.71 -5.94 2.79
N LEU A 287 25.90 -5.04 2.23
CA LEU A 287 26.25 -4.29 1.02
C LEU A 287 27.44 -3.36 1.28
N LYS A 288 27.50 -2.72 2.45
CA LYS A 288 28.64 -1.90 2.85
C LYS A 288 29.91 -2.72 3.00
N ALA A 289 29.85 -3.91 3.61
CA ALA A 289 30.97 -4.84 3.71
C ALA A 289 31.49 -5.26 2.33
N ARG A 290 30.60 -5.34 1.32
CA ARG A 290 30.91 -5.62 -0.10
C ARG A 290 31.29 -4.37 -0.88
N LYS A 291 31.50 -3.23 -0.19
CA LYS A 291 31.95 -1.94 -0.74
C LYS A 291 30.99 -1.33 -1.76
N ALA A 292 29.67 -1.51 -1.60
CA ALA A 292 28.71 -0.72 -2.33
C ALA A 292 28.92 0.77 -2.04
N LYS A 293 28.73 1.63 -3.05
CA LYS A 293 28.99 3.07 -2.96
C LYS A 293 27.89 3.78 -2.15
N ARG A 294 26.64 3.62 -2.55
CA ARG A 294 25.43 4.14 -1.87
C ARG A 294 24.34 3.09 -1.92
N MET A 295 23.34 3.22 -1.02
CA MET A 295 22.15 2.35 -0.97
C MET A 295 20.91 3.23 -0.88
N PHE A 296 19.89 2.85 -1.62
CA PHE A 296 18.61 3.52 -1.76
C PHE A 296 17.46 2.55 -1.48
#